data_028f84a23cbd57a4a85890c27e187cfa
#
_entry.id   028f84a23cbd57a4a85890c27e187cfa
#
_cell.length_a   1.000
_cell.length_b   1.000
_cell.length_c   1.000
_cell.angle_alpha   90.00
_cell.angle_beta   90.00
_cell.angle_gamma   90.00
#
_symmetry.space_group_name_H-M   'P 1'
#
loop_
_entity.id
_entity.type
_entity.pdbx_description
1 polymer ?
#
loop_
_entity_poly.entity_id
_entity_poly.type
_entity_poly.pdbx_seq_one_letter_code
_entity_poly.pdbx_strand_id
1 'polypeptide(L)'
;MSEKKHLDTKVLIVGSGAAGLSAAIYTARAELEPVVLTGPTLGGQITLTADVENYPGVPERISGTELIMKFADQAEKFGAKIDYTSAESIDFAQRPFVVETEGKIYHAESLILATGSKAVLMNVNEEIGRASCRERV
;
A
#
# COMPACT_ATOMS: atom_id res chain seq x y z
N MET A 1 -25.97 1.16 14.27
CA MET A 1 -25.02 1.29 13.11
C MET A 1 -24.31 2.61 13.33
N SER A 2 -23.00 2.58 13.53
CA SER A 2 -22.21 3.82 13.67
C SER A 2 -22.18 4.51 12.31
N GLU A 3 -22.47 5.81 12.28
CA GLU A 3 -22.39 6.63 11.08
C GLU A 3 -20.93 6.70 10.62
N LYS A 4 -20.65 6.31 9.37
CA LYS A 4 -19.29 6.36 8.81
C LYS A 4 -18.85 7.83 8.66
N LYS A 5 -17.60 8.13 9.00
CA LYS A 5 -17.04 9.48 8.87
C LYS A 5 -16.72 9.78 7.41
N HIS A 6 -17.26 10.89 6.88
CA HIS A 6 -16.95 11.38 5.53
C HIS A 6 -15.69 12.25 5.52
N LEU A 7 -14.79 12.01 4.57
CA LEU A 7 -13.49 12.70 4.44
C LEU A 7 -13.21 13.01 2.97
N ASP A 8 -12.90 14.27 2.68
CA ASP A 8 -12.45 14.70 1.35
C ASP A 8 -10.93 14.58 1.23
N THR A 9 -10.44 14.18 0.07
CA THR A 9 -9.00 14.13 -0.22
C THR A 9 -8.72 14.40 -1.69
N LYS A 10 -7.61 15.09 -1.99
CA LYS A 10 -7.17 15.30 -3.37
C LYS A 10 -6.70 14.00 -4.02
N VAL A 11 -5.94 13.20 -3.28
CA VAL A 11 -5.38 11.94 -3.76
C VAL A 11 -5.60 10.85 -2.72
N LEU A 12 -6.26 9.77 -3.10
CA LEU A 12 -6.36 8.55 -2.31
C LEU A 12 -5.56 7.44 -3.00
N ILE A 13 -4.70 6.78 -2.25
CA ILE A 13 -3.86 5.69 -2.73
C ILE A 13 -4.32 4.40 -2.05
N VAL A 14 -4.73 3.41 -2.83
CA VAL A 14 -5.15 2.11 -2.31
C VAL A 14 -4.02 1.11 -2.45
N GLY A 15 -3.42 0.78 -1.33
CA GLY A 15 -2.26 -0.11 -1.20
C GLY A 15 -0.99 0.60 -0.76
N SER A 16 -0.28 -0.02 0.17
CA SER A 16 0.92 0.50 0.83
C SER A 16 2.19 -0.29 0.51
N GLY A 17 2.20 -1.02 -0.58
CA GLY A 17 3.41 -1.63 -1.11
C GLY A 17 4.39 -0.58 -1.65
N ALA A 18 5.51 -1.02 -2.21
CA ALA A 18 6.54 -0.14 -2.77
C ALA A 18 5.96 0.87 -3.78
N ALA A 19 5.02 0.43 -4.62
CA ALA A 19 4.37 1.30 -5.61
C ALA A 19 3.51 2.39 -4.96
N GLY A 20 2.64 2.02 -3.99
CA GLY A 20 1.76 2.96 -3.31
C GLY A 20 2.53 3.99 -2.47
N LEU A 21 3.52 3.54 -1.71
CA LEU A 21 4.36 4.44 -0.91
C LEU A 21 5.23 5.35 -1.77
N SER A 22 5.76 4.84 -2.90
CA SER A 22 6.47 5.70 -3.86
C SER A 22 5.55 6.77 -4.43
N ALA A 23 4.32 6.42 -4.82
CA ALA A 23 3.33 7.39 -5.28
C ALA A 23 3.01 8.41 -4.19
N ALA A 24 2.88 7.97 -2.93
CA ALA A 24 2.62 8.84 -1.78
C ALA A 24 3.74 9.87 -1.58
N ILE A 25 5.00 9.48 -1.70
CA ILE A 25 6.15 10.39 -1.60
C ILE A 25 6.04 11.52 -2.64
N TYR A 26 5.79 11.17 -3.90
CA TYR A 26 5.74 12.17 -4.97
C TYR A 26 4.50 13.07 -4.91
N THR A 27 3.34 12.51 -4.59
CA THR A 27 2.10 13.29 -4.44
C THR A 27 2.14 14.18 -3.19
N ALA A 28 2.77 13.74 -2.10
CA ALA A 28 3.00 14.56 -0.92
C ALA A 28 3.96 15.73 -1.22
N ARG A 29 5.04 15.50 -1.96
CA ARG A 29 5.97 16.54 -2.41
C ARG A 29 5.30 17.56 -3.34
N ALA A 30 4.26 17.18 -4.04
CA ALA A 30 3.42 18.07 -4.85
C ALA A 30 2.34 18.80 -4.04
N GLU A 31 2.38 18.72 -2.70
CA GLU A 31 1.42 19.37 -1.77
C GLU A 31 -0.05 18.90 -1.98
N LEU A 32 -0.23 17.65 -2.42
CA LEU A 32 -1.55 17.07 -2.65
C LEU A 32 -2.13 16.37 -1.41
N GLU A 33 -1.40 16.33 -0.30
CA GLU A 33 -1.81 15.70 0.97
C GLU A 33 -2.43 14.31 0.79
N PRO A 34 -1.72 13.35 0.17
CA PRO A 34 -2.29 12.06 -0.15
C PRO A 34 -2.64 11.27 1.11
N VAL A 35 -3.71 10.48 1.02
CA VAL A 35 -4.06 9.47 2.01
C VAL A 35 -3.75 8.09 1.41
N VAL A 36 -3.04 7.25 2.16
CA VAL A 36 -2.71 5.88 1.77
C VAL A 36 -3.52 4.91 2.60
N LEU A 37 -4.36 4.09 1.98
CA LEU A 37 -5.02 2.96 2.63
C LEU A 37 -4.09 1.75 2.57
N THR A 38 -3.66 1.26 3.74
CA THR A 38 -2.65 0.19 3.78
C THR A 38 -3.19 -1.18 3.38
N GLY A 39 -4.48 -1.39 3.54
CA GLY A 39 -5.04 -2.72 3.60
C GLY A 39 -4.74 -3.40 4.95
N PRO A 40 -4.84 -4.73 5.02
CA PRO A 40 -4.67 -5.45 6.30
C PRO A 40 -3.22 -5.41 6.83
N THR A 41 -2.24 -5.11 5.97
CA THR A 41 -0.82 -5.09 6.35
C THR A 41 -0.08 -4.00 5.56
N LEU A 42 0.67 -3.16 6.25
CA LEU A 42 1.56 -2.19 5.62
C LEU A 42 2.65 -2.92 4.83
N GLY A 43 2.87 -2.52 3.57
CA GLY A 43 3.99 -2.96 2.73
C GLY A 43 3.71 -4.13 1.79
N GLY A 44 2.68 -4.92 2.03
CA GLY A 44 2.31 -6.02 1.13
C GLY A 44 3.38 -7.12 1.00
N GLN A 45 3.55 -7.66 -0.20
CA GLN A 45 4.39 -8.86 -0.46
C GLN A 45 5.87 -8.71 -0.08
N ILE A 46 6.44 -7.52 -0.22
CA ILE A 46 7.87 -7.31 0.05
C ILE A 46 8.21 -7.53 1.53
N THR A 47 7.26 -7.34 2.44
CA THR A 47 7.47 -7.56 3.88
C THR A 47 7.70 -9.03 4.23
N LEU A 48 7.38 -9.95 3.32
CA LEU A 48 7.64 -11.38 3.47
C LEU A 48 9.08 -11.75 3.08
N THR A 49 9.83 -10.82 2.48
CA THR A 49 11.20 -11.02 2.03
C THR A 49 12.17 -10.74 3.17
N ALA A 50 12.98 -11.73 3.53
CA ALA A 50 13.94 -11.60 4.62
C ALA A 50 15.07 -10.63 4.24
N ASP A 51 15.55 -10.71 3.00
CA ASP A 51 16.73 -9.99 2.52
C ASP A 51 16.46 -9.37 1.15
N VAL A 52 16.62 -8.06 1.06
CA VAL A 52 16.56 -7.27 -0.17
C VAL A 52 17.95 -6.70 -0.43
N GLU A 53 18.55 -7.02 -1.59
CA GLU A 53 19.91 -6.60 -1.97
C GLU A 53 19.91 -5.84 -3.31
N ASN A 54 18.79 -5.81 -4.00
CA ASN A 54 18.64 -5.30 -5.36
C ASN A 54 17.84 -4.00 -5.46
N TYR A 55 17.65 -3.28 -4.35
CA TYR A 55 16.97 -1.99 -4.38
C TYR A 55 18.00 -0.86 -4.59
N PRO A 56 17.94 -0.11 -5.71
CA PRO A 56 18.89 0.97 -5.98
C PRO A 56 18.85 2.06 -4.89
N GLY A 57 20.01 2.46 -4.41
CA GLY A 57 20.14 3.46 -3.35
C GLY A 57 20.21 2.89 -1.92
N VAL A 58 20.02 1.58 -1.76
CA VAL A 58 20.23 0.86 -0.50
C VAL A 58 21.20 -0.28 -0.78
N PRO A 59 22.53 -0.02 -0.68
CA PRO A 59 23.54 -1.01 -1.02
C PRO A 59 23.74 -2.08 0.07
N GLU A 60 23.31 -1.78 1.29
CA GLU A 60 23.35 -2.74 2.39
C GLU A 60 22.18 -3.70 2.30
N ARG A 61 22.42 -4.94 2.74
CA ARG A 61 21.38 -5.94 2.92
C ARG A 61 20.34 -5.45 3.92
N ILE A 62 19.08 -5.43 3.53
CA ILE A 62 17.98 -4.91 4.35
C ILE A 62 16.77 -5.86 4.27
N SER A 63 16.04 -6.00 5.36
CA SER A 63 14.76 -6.73 5.28
C SER A 63 13.69 -5.96 4.51
N GLY A 64 12.78 -6.69 3.85
CA GLY A 64 11.67 -6.04 3.15
C GLY A 64 10.80 -5.20 4.07
N THR A 65 10.63 -5.62 5.32
CA THR A 65 9.90 -4.85 6.33
C THR A 65 10.61 -3.54 6.64
N GLU A 66 11.92 -3.57 6.88
CA GLU A 66 12.69 -2.36 7.18
C GLU A 66 12.69 -1.39 5.98
N LEU A 67 12.82 -1.91 4.76
CA LEU A 67 12.75 -1.10 3.55
C LEU A 67 11.40 -0.38 3.43
N ILE A 68 10.30 -1.08 3.67
CA ILE A 68 8.95 -0.50 3.65
C ILE A 68 8.76 0.56 4.75
N MET A 69 9.28 0.33 5.93
CA MET A 69 9.23 1.33 7.00
C MET A 69 9.94 2.62 6.59
N LYS A 70 11.11 2.52 5.96
CA LYS A 70 11.82 3.70 5.42
C LYS A 70 11.00 4.45 4.36
N PHE A 71 10.24 3.73 3.52
CA PHE A 71 9.34 4.36 2.54
C PHE A 71 8.17 5.07 3.22
N ALA A 72 7.56 4.44 4.21
CA ALA A 72 6.46 5.01 4.98
C ALA A 72 6.91 6.28 5.72
N ASP A 73 8.00 6.21 6.45
CA ASP A 73 8.60 7.35 7.16
C ASP A 73 8.90 8.52 6.20
N GLN A 74 9.42 8.20 5.01
CA GLN A 74 9.70 9.21 3.99
C GLN A 74 8.42 9.84 3.45
N ALA A 75 7.36 9.05 3.20
CA ALA A 75 6.07 9.55 2.74
C ALA A 75 5.43 10.48 3.79
N GLU A 76 5.41 10.06 5.05
CA GLU A 76 4.88 10.85 6.17
C GLU A 76 5.67 12.13 6.41
N LYS A 77 7.00 12.09 6.28
CA LYS A 77 7.86 13.27 6.36
C LYS A 77 7.50 14.34 5.32
N PHE A 78 7.02 13.95 4.15
CA PHE A 78 6.54 14.88 3.13
C PHE A 78 5.05 15.24 3.27
N GLY A 79 4.33 14.69 4.27
CA GLY A 79 2.95 15.04 4.58
C GLY A 79 1.89 14.06 4.08
N ALA A 80 2.29 12.85 3.63
CA ALA A 80 1.32 11.78 3.38
C ALA A 80 0.68 11.30 4.70
N LYS A 81 -0.59 10.94 4.64
CA LYS A 81 -1.32 10.35 5.78
C LYS A 81 -1.49 8.86 5.53
N ILE A 82 -1.04 8.03 6.46
CA ILE A 82 -1.21 6.57 6.38
C ILE A 82 -2.42 6.17 7.21
N ASP A 83 -3.41 5.58 6.56
CA ASP A 83 -4.60 5.02 7.20
C ASP A 83 -4.55 3.49 7.15
N TYR A 84 -4.51 2.87 8.32
CA TYR A 84 -4.38 1.43 8.50
C TYR A 84 -5.72 0.70 8.33
N THR A 85 -6.43 1.02 7.25
CA THR A 85 -7.72 0.42 6.90
C THR A 85 -7.69 -0.13 5.47
N SER A 86 -8.62 -1.05 5.19
CA SER A 86 -8.82 -1.61 3.85
C SER A 86 -9.94 -0.89 3.13
N ALA A 87 -9.78 -0.68 1.82
CA ALA A 87 -10.90 -0.32 0.97
C ALA A 87 -11.84 -1.53 0.85
N GLU A 88 -13.13 -1.35 1.19
CA GLU A 88 -14.18 -2.36 1.07
C GLU A 88 -14.88 -2.27 -0.28
N SER A 89 -15.16 -1.05 -0.72
CA SER A 89 -15.77 -0.78 -2.02
C SER A 89 -15.24 0.51 -2.64
N ILE A 90 -15.28 0.58 -3.97
CA ILE A 90 -14.88 1.77 -4.73
C ILE A 90 -15.96 2.03 -5.79
N ASP A 91 -16.53 3.23 -5.77
CA ASP A 91 -17.43 3.71 -6.82
C ASP A 91 -16.63 4.55 -7.82
N PHE A 92 -16.52 4.05 -9.06
CA PHE A 92 -15.86 4.73 -10.16
C PHE A 92 -16.81 5.51 -11.06
N ALA A 93 -18.14 5.40 -10.84
CA ALA A 93 -19.14 5.98 -11.72
C ALA A 93 -19.26 7.49 -11.57
N GLN A 94 -18.79 8.05 -10.48
CA GLN A 94 -18.91 9.47 -10.14
C GLN A 94 -17.57 10.10 -9.75
N ARG A 95 -17.55 11.43 -9.74
CA ARG A 95 -16.43 12.22 -9.20
C ARG A 95 -16.96 13.25 -8.20
N PRO A 96 -16.31 13.44 -7.04
CA PRO A 96 -15.15 12.66 -6.54
C PRO A 96 -15.45 11.17 -6.45
N PHE A 97 -14.41 10.32 -6.62
CA PHE A 97 -14.52 8.88 -6.41
C PHE A 97 -14.88 8.58 -4.95
N VAL A 98 -15.79 7.66 -4.73
CA VAL A 98 -16.20 7.27 -3.37
C VAL A 98 -15.54 5.95 -3.01
N VAL A 99 -14.77 5.96 -1.92
CA VAL A 99 -14.10 4.76 -1.39
C VAL A 99 -14.55 4.52 0.03
N GLU A 100 -15.18 3.38 0.28
CA GLU A 100 -15.64 2.98 1.60
C GLU A 100 -14.60 2.11 2.30
N THR A 101 -14.44 2.35 3.59
CA THR A 101 -13.69 1.52 4.54
C THR A 101 -14.61 1.14 5.70
N GLU A 102 -14.15 0.34 6.65
CA GLU A 102 -14.93 -0.09 7.81
C GLU A 102 -15.57 1.08 8.60
N GLY A 103 -14.85 2.19 8.77
CA GLY A 103 -15.34 3.33 9.59
C GLY A 103 -15.37 4.67 8.87
N LYS A 104 -14.97 4.74 7.60
CA LYS A 104 -14.81 6.01 6.87
C LYS A 104 -15.29 5.87 5.43
N ILE A 105 -15.72 7.00 4.87
CA ILE A 105 -16.02 7.16 3.44
C ILE A 105 -15.13 8.28 2.92
N TYR A 106 -14.25 7.97 1.98
CA TYR A 106 -13.38 8.94 1.32
C TYR A 106 -14.01 9.41 0.02
N HIS A 107 -14.01 10.73 -0.18
CA HIS A 107 -14.34 11.39 -1.45
C HIS A 107 -13.04 11.87 -2.07
N ALA A 108 -12.53 11.14 -3.05
CA ALA A 108 -11.23 11.39 -3.66
C ALA A 108 -11.34 12.05 -5.03
N GLU A 109 -10.68 13.18 -5.24
CA GLU A 109 -10.61 13.81 -6.57
C GLU A 109 -9.82 12.96 -7.55
N SER A 110 -8.78 12.29 -7.06
CA SER A 110 -7.94 11.35 -7.81
C SER A 110 -7.68 10.08 -7.01
N LEU A 111 -7.63 8.94 -7.71
CA LEU A 111 -7.43 7.63 -7.11
C LEU A 111 -6.24 6.94 -7.77
N ILE A 112 -5.33 6.42 -6.94
CA ILE A 112 -4.20 5.58 -7.37
C ILE A 112 -4.45 4.16 -6.84
N LEU A 113 -4.55 3.20 -7.75
CA LEU A 113 -4.68 1.79 -7.41
C LEU A 113 -3.31 1.12 -7.42
N ALA A 114 -2.81 0.77 -6.24
CA ALA A 114 -1.53 0.10 -6.02
C ALA A 114 -1.72 -1.17 -5.17
N THR A 115 -2.77 -1.91 -5.46
CA THR A 115 -3.24 -3.06 -4.68
C THR A 115 -2.31 -4.26 -4.68
N GLY A 116 -1.31 -4.26 -5.58
CA GLY A 116 -0.31 -5.32 -5.69
C GLY A 116 -0.89 -6.63 -6.19
N SER A 117 -0.26 -7.72 -5.78
CA SER A 117 -0.65 -9.08 -6.15
C SER A 117 -0.63 -10.00 -4.93
N LYS A 118 -1.32 -11.11 -5.03
CA LYS A 118 -1.31 -12.19 -4.02
C LYS A 118 -0.84 -13.48 -4.69
N ALA A 119 0.08 -14.19 -4.05
CA ALA A 119 0.48 -15.50 -4.52
C ALA A 119 -0.71 -16.47 -4.48
N VAL A 120 -1.00 -17.08 -5.62
CA VAL A 120 -1.98 -18.17 -5.71
C VAL A 120 -1.24 -19.46 -5.44
N LEU A 121 -1.51 -20.07 -4.29
CA LEU A 121 -0.95 -21.36 -3.93
C LEU A 121 -1.73 -22.45 -4.67
N MET A 122 -1.01 -23.33 -5.38
CA MET A 122 -1.63 -24.55 -5.91
C MET A 122 -2.03 -25.44 -4.72
N ASN A 123 -3.29 -25.93 -4.75
CA ASN A 123 -3.80 -26.90 -3.77
C ASN A 123 -3.19 -28.29 -3.99
N VAL A 124 -1.87 -28.41 -3.88
CA VAL A 124 -1.17 -29.68 -3.86
C VAL A 124 -0.73 -29.97 -2.42
N ASN A 125 -1.06 -31.17 -1.95
CA ASN A 125 -0.79 -31.60 -0.58
C ASN A 125 0.72 -31.81 -0.26
N GLU A 126 1.63 -31.18 -1.01
CA GLU A 126 3.07 -31.35 -0.81
C GLU A 126 3.76 -30.00 -0.60
N GLU A 127 4.53 -29.92 0.46
CA GLU A 127 5.31 -28.73 0.88
C GLU A 127 6.45 -28.34 -0.09
N ILE A 128 6.63 -29.08 -1.18
CA ILE A 128 7.74 -28.94 -2.14
C ILE A 128 7.73 -27.60 -2.89
N GLY A 129 6.56 -26.93 -2.99
CA GLY A 129 6.44 -25.66 -3.72
C GLY A 129 6.96 -24.40 -2.99
N ARG A 130 7.19 -24.47 -1.68
CA ARG A 130 7.57 -23.28 -0.89
C ARG A 130 9.06 -22.92 -0.98
N ALA A 131 9.93 -23.90 -1.20
CA ALA A 131 11.37 -23.68 -1.21
C ALA A 131 11.87 -23.01 -2.52
N SER A 132 11.28 -23.34 -3.69
CA SER A 132 11.79 -22.86 -4.97
C SER A 132 11.39 -21.44 -5.35
N CYS A 133 10.35 -20.86 -4.73
CA CYS A 133 9.93 -19.46 -4.98
C CYS A 133 10.68 -18.43 -4.12
N ARG A 134 11.35 -18.86 -3.03
CA ARG A 134 12.07 -17.93 -2.14
C ARG A 134 13.49 -17.59 -2.57
N GLU A 135 14.07 -18.39 -3.47
CA GLU A 135 15.48 -18.22 -3.89
C GLU A 135 15.70 -17.42 -5.18
N ARG A 136 14.65 -16.87 -5.78
CA ARG A 136 14.77 -16.16 -7.08
C ARG A 136 14.15 -14.76 -7.09
N VAL A 137 14.28 -14.01 -6.01
CA VAL A 137 13.97 -12.57 -6.07
C VAL A 137 15.21 -11.80 -5.63
#